data_6a7b202fda1e0eeb3615dbe6fe597f03
#
_entry.id   6a7b202fda1e0eeb3615dbe6fe597f03
#
_cell.length_a   1.000
_cell.length_b   1.000
_cell.length_c   1.000
_cell.angle_alpha   90.00
_cell.angle_beta   90.00
_cell.angle_gamma   90.00
#
_symmetry.space_group_name_H-M   'P 1'
#
loop_
_entity.id
_entity.type
_entity.pdbx_description
1 polymer ?
#
loop_
_entity_poly.entity_id
_entity_poly.type
_entity_poly.pdbx_seq_one_letter_code
_entity_poly.pdbx_strand_id
1 'polypeptide(L)'
;MGIETFYLSWGEYEAEANAEMVIRSSRTRINRPRRDNRGYAWILTDIRKSRLKVYKKLYRERFREDPCHNQNLVVFLGDAPPLHVSWSAVSGCIPTYRMNSAFFWYPAFERWLTWQEKLCSMGYPIYPELASAMRMPIVDVPSIGPRMQSRLGNGMHLTQATVALLVGLACVQAA
;
A
#
# COMPACT_ATOMS: atom_id res chain seq x y z
N MET A 1 -1.99 -2.63 -16.12
CA MET A 1 -2.83 -3.09 -15.00
C MET A 1 -2.91 -1.91 -14.03
N GLY A 2 -4.09 -1.37 -13.78
CA GLY A 2 -4.27 -0.20 -12.90
C GLY A 2 -4.11 -0.59 -11.44
N ILE A 3 -3.90 0.40 -10.58
CA ILE A 3 -3.75 0.18 -9.12
C ILE A 3 -5.03 -0.42 -8.53
N GLU A 4 -6.19 -0.13 -9.11
CA GLU A 4 -7.49 -0.67 -8.72
C GLU A 4 -7.56 -2.21 -8.74
N THR A 5 -6.71 -2.88 -9.50
CA THR A 5 -6.68 -4.34 -9.57
C THR A 5 -6.25 -4.99 -8.24
N PHE A 6 -5.61 -4.23 -7.37
CA PHE A 6 -5.13 -4.70 -6.06
C PHE A 6 -6.06 -4.33 -4.91
N TYR A 7 -7.16 -3.64 -5.20
CA TYR A 7 -8.08 -3.21 -4.15
C TYR A 7 -8.92 -4.36 -3.63
N LEU A 8 -8.97 -4.46 -2.32
CA LEU A 8 -9.96 -5.25 -1.62
C LEU A 8 -11.37 -4.70 -1.87
N SER A 9 -12.35 -5.59 -1.91
CA SER A 9 -13.74 -5.16 -1.75
C SER A 9 -13.89 -4.37 -0.45
N TRP A 10 -14.89 -3.47 -0.37
CA TRP A 10 -15.02 -2.62 0.81
C TRP A 10 -15.17 -3.42 2.12
N GLY A 11 -15.92 -4.52 2.10
CA GLY A 11 -16.12 -5.38 3.28
C GLY A 11 -14.83 -6.05 3.75
N GLU A 12 -14.05 -6.60 2.83
CA GLU A 12 -12.74 -7.19 3.12
C GLU A 12 -11.75 -6.15 3.62
N TYR A 13 -11.73 -4.99 2.98
CA TYR A 13 -10.90 -3.87 3.41
C TYR A 13 -11.23 -3.45 4.84
N GLU A 14 -12.51 -3.31 5.17
CA GLU A 14 -12.95 -2.87 6.50
C GLU A 14 -12.55 -3.88 7.59
N ALA A 15 -12.70 -5.17 7.31
CA ALA A 15 -12.27 -6.23 8.23
C ALA A 15 -10.77 -6.16 8.50
N GLU A 16 -9.97 -6.00 7.45
CA GLU A 16 -8.53 -5.91 7.55
C GLU A 16 -8.05 -4.62 8.19
N ALA A 17 -8.62 -3.50 7.78
CA ALA A 17 -8.34 -2.22 8.38
C ALA A 17 -8.63 -2.20 9.88
N ASN A 18 -9.71 -2.83 10.32
CA ASN A 18 -10.02 -2.98 11.75
C ASN A 18 -8.96 -3.82 12.47
N ALA A 19 -8.51 -4.92 11.89
CA ALA A 19 -7.45 -5.74 12.46
C ALA A 19 -6.11 -4.98 12.54
N GLU A 20 -5.72 -4.27 11.49
CA GLU A 20 -4.52 -3.40 11.52
C GLU A 20 -4.66 -2.29 12.58
N MET A 21 -5.84 -1.72 12.76
CA MET A 21 -6.07 -0.67 13.74
C MET A 21 -5.91 -1.14 15.18
N VAL A 22 -6.33 -2.35 15.50
CA VAL A 22 -6.11 -2.93 16.84
C VAL A 22 -4.61 -2.95 17.16
N ILE A 23 -3.79 -3.38 16.21
CA ILE A 23 -2.32 -3.41 16.37
C ILE A 23 -1.73 -2.00 16.46
N ARG A 24 -2.24 -1.04 15.69
CA ARG A 24 -1.76 0.34 15.70
C ARG A 24 -2.18 1.10 16.96
N SER A 25 -3.41 0.89 17.43
CA SER A 25 -3.93 1.56 18.63
C SER A 25 -3.24 1.11 19.91
N SER A 26 -2.73 -0.13 19.96
CA SER A 26 -1.91 -0.60 21.07
C SER A 26 -0.57 0.17 21.19
N ARG A 27 -0.14 0.81 20.11
CA ARG A 27 1.13 1.57 20.04
C ARG A 27 0.96 3.09 20.06
N THR A 28 -0.22 3.57 19.67
CA THR A 28 -0.50 5.00 19.53
C THR A 28 -1.93 5.26 20.02
N ARG A 29 -2.13 6.22 20.91
CA ARG A 29 -3.48 6.64 21.33
C ARG A 29 -4.20 7.28 20.14
N ILE A 30 -4.99 6.48 19.42
CA ILE A 30 -5.83 6.93 18.31
C ILE A 30 -7.27 6.86 18.78
N ASN A 31 -7.93 8.01 18.89
CA ASN A 31 -9.35 8.07 19.25
C ASN A 31 -10.18 7.86 17.98
N ARG A 32 -10.89 6.74 17.91
CA ARG A 32 -11.88 6.50 16.86
C ARG A 32 -13.06 7.47 17.04
N PRO A 33 -13.45 8.22 16.00
CA PRO A 33 -14.66 9.06 16.09
C PRO A 33 -15.90 8.19 16.32
N ARG A 34 -16.81 8.70 17.14
CA ARG A 34 -18.03 7.97 17.54
C ARG A 34 -19.11 7.82 16.45
N ARG A 35 -18.94 8.45 15.27
CA ARG A 35 -19.94 8.45 14.18
C ARG A 35 -19.26 8.43 12.80
N ASP A 36 -19.91 7.71 11.90
CA ASP A 36 -19.82 7.57 10.44
C ASP A 36 -19.15 8.71 9.65
N ASN A 37 -17.86 8.91 9.83
CA ASN A 37 -17.09 9.59 8.81
C ASN A 37 -16.76 8.56 7.73
N ARG A 38 -17.32 8.74 6.55
CA ARG A 38 -16.94 8.01 5.35
C ARG A 38 -15.46 8.28 5.09
N GLY A 39 -14.62 7.31 5.44
CA GLY A 39 -13.17 7.41 5.26
C GLY A 39 -12.38 7.25 6.56
N TYR A 40 -11.09 7.09 6.41
CA TYR A 40 -10.19 6.75 7.51
C TYR A 40 -9.22 7.90 7.85
N ALA A 41 -9.48 9.13 7.40
CA ALA A 41 -8.60 10.28 7.64
C ALA A 41 -8.34 10.57 9.13
N TRP A 42 -9.24 10.13 10.01
CA TRP A 42 -9.11 10.26 11.45
C TRP A 42 -7.93 9.46 12.06
N ILE A 43 -7.45 8.40 11.38
CA ILE A 43 -6.30 7.61 11.84
C ILE A 43 -4.96 8.33 11.62
N LEU A 44 -4.94 9.36 10.80
CA LEU A 44 -3.73 10.10 10.51
C LEU A 44 -3.32 10.96 11.70
N THR A 45 -2.06 10.83 12.11
CA THR A 45 -1.45 11.75 13.07
C THR A 45 -1.36 13.17 12.47
N ASP A 46 -1.20 14.20 13.29
CA ASP A 46 -1.13 15.58 12.82
C ASP A 46 0.02 15.82 11.83
N ILE A 47 1.15 15.14 12.03
CA ILE A 47 2.27 15.15 11.08
C ILE A 47 1.84 14.58 9.73
N ARG A 48 1.11 13.45 9.70
CA ARG A 48 0.64 12.84 8.46
C ARG A 48 -0.44 13.67 7.78
N LYS A 49 -1.34 14.28 8.55
CA LYS A 49 -2.33 15.23 8.03
C LYS A 49 -1.66 16.44 7.38
N SER A 50 -0.63 16.99 8.02
CA SER A 50 0.15 18.10 7.47
C SER A 50 0.83 17.68 6.15
N ARG A 51 1.50 16.52 6.12
CA ARG A 51 2.12 15.98 4.90
C ARG A 51 1.09 15.77 3.79
N LEU A 52 -0.06 15.19 4.10
CA LEU A 52 -1.14 14.98 3.12
C LEU A 52 -1.63 16.32 2.52
N LYS A 53 -1.77 17.37 3.33
CA LYS A 53 -2.10 18.72 2.84
C LYS A 53 -1.06 19.23 1.84
N VAL A 54 0.23 19.03 2.13
CA VAL A 54 1.31 19.43 1.21
C VAL A 54 1.25 18.62 -0.09
N TYR A 55 1.05 17.29 -0.02
CA TYR A 55 0.87 16.47 -1.22
C TYR A 55 -0.32 16.92 -2.06
N LYS A 56 -1.48 17.18 -1.44
CA LYS A 56 -2.68 17.69 -2.15
C LYS A 56 -2.41 19.04 -2.83
N LYS A 57 -1.66 19.93 -2.18
CA LYS A 57 -1.26 21.22 -2.75
C LYS A 57 -0.34 21.02 -3.96
N LEU A 58 0.76 20.28 -3.81
CA LEU A 58 1.71 20.00 -4.88
C LEU A 58 1.04 19.32 -6.09
N TYR A 59 0.11 18.41 -5.85
CA TYR A 59 -0.62 17.74 -6.91
C TYR A 59 -1.47 18.74 -7.73
N ARG A 60 -2.25 19.60 -7.05
CA ARG A 60 -3.07 20.63 -7.71
C ARG A 60 -2.22 21.63 -8.49
N GLU A 61 -1.08 22.03 -7.95
CA GLU A 61 -0.15 22.95 -8.64
C GLU A 61 0.42 22.34 -9.91
N ARG A 62 0.74 21.03 -9.88
CA ARG A 62 1.39 20.35 -11.00
C ARG A 62 0.42 19.87 -12.06
N PHE A 63 -0.72 19.29 -11.69
CA PHE A 63 -1.65 18.62 -12.59
C PHE A 63 -2.93 19.41 -12.86
N ARG A 64 -3.17 20.51 -12.12
CA ARG A 64 -4.37 21.35 -12.22
C ARG A 64 -5.68 20.61 -11.95
N GLU A 65 -5.61 19.51 -11.21
CA GLU A 65 -6.74 18.65 -10.86
C GLU A 65 -6.81 18.43 -9.34
N ASP A 66 -7.98 18.01 -8.86
CA ASP A 66 -8.09 17.59 -7.46
C ASP A 66 -7.55 16.17 -7.29
N PRO A 67 -6.61 15.94 -6.35
CA PRO A 67 -6.05 14.62 -6.09
C PRO A 67 -7.10 13.58 -5.66
N CYS A 68 -8.27 14.01 -5.18
CA CYS A 68 -9.36 13.10 -4.82
C CYS A 68 -10.08 12.51 -6.04
N HIS A 69 -9.89 13.05 -7.24
CA HIS A 69 -10.45 12.50 -8.47
C HIS A 69 -9.54 11.44 -9.12
N ASN A 70 -8.28 11.39 -8.76
CA ASN A 70 -7.35 10.39 -9.29
C ASN A 70 -7.35 9.13 -8.44
N GLN A 71 -8.06 8.11 -8.90
CA GLN A 71 -8.15 6.81 -8.22
C GLN A 71 -6.83 6.02 -8.20
N ASN A 72 -5.88 6.37 -9.08
CA ASN A 72 -4.56 5.74 -9.14
C ASN A 72 -3.50 6.50 -8.34
N LEU A 73 -3.88 7.58 -7.64
CA LEU A 73 -2.96 8.34 -6.84
C LEU A 73 -2.73 7.69 -5.48
N VAL A 74 -1.50 7.28 -5.25
CA VAL A 74 -0.99 6.82 -3.95
C VAL A 74 0.09 7.77 -3.51
N VAL A 75 0.01 8.26 -2.28
CA VAL A 75 1.02 9.11 -1.66
C VAL A 75 1.64 8.43 -0.45
N PHE A 76 2.94 8.59 -0.28
CA PHE A 76 3.68 8.03 0.85
C PHE A 76 3.83 9.07 1.96
N LEU A 77 3.16 8.86 3.08
CA LEU A 77 3.14 9.81 4.19
C LEU A 77 4.31 9.63 5.20
N GLY A 78 5.29 8.79 4.85
CA GLY A 78 6.47 8.55 5.68
C GLY A 78 7.53 9.64 5.56
N ASP A 79 7.66 10.24 4.39
CA ASP A 79 8.63 11.28 4.10
C ASP A 79 8.02 12.68 4.24
N ALA A 80 8.87 13.68 4.42
CA ALA A 80 8.47 15.08 4.36
C ALA A 80 8.45 15.53 2.88
N PRO A 81 7.29 15.87 2.30
CA PRO A 81 7.18 16.20 0.87
C PRO A 81 8.13 17.30 0.38
N PRO A 82 8.49 18.33 1.18
CA PRO A 82 9.46 19.33 0.75
C PRO A 82 10.87 18.78 0.48
N LEU A 83 11.22 17.66 1.12
CA LEU A 83 12.53 17.03 0.95
C LEU A 83 12.49 15.93 -0.11
N HIS A 84 11.40 15.19 -0.16
CA HIS A 84 11.24 14.07 -1.09
C HIS A 84 9.78 13.79 -1.38
N VAL A 85 9.39 13.92 -2.64
CA VAL A 85 8.03 13.63 -3.11
C VAL A 85 7.95 12.17 -3.54
N SER A 86 7.19 11.37 -2.79
CA SER A 86 6.96 9.95 -3.06
C SER A 86 5.48 9.72 -3.35
N TRP A 87 5.13 9.62 -4.63
CA TRP A 87 3.76 9.37 -5.12
C TRP A 87 3.72 8.61 -6.43
N SER A 88 2.57 8.06 -6.78
CA SER A 88 2.34 7.36 -8.05
C SER A 88 1.98 8.30 -9.21
N ALA A 89 1.78 9.59 -8.97
CA ALA A 89 1.22 10.55 -9.92
C ALA A 89 1.95 10.68 -11.26
N VAL A 90 3.25 10.37 -11.29
CA VAL A 90 4.09 10.50 -12.50
C VAL A 90 4.40 9.14 -13.10
N SER A 91 4.79 8.20 -12.25
CA SER A 91 5.23 6.87 -12.69
C SER A 91 4.08 5.89 -12.94
N GLY A 92 2.88 6.17 -12.41
CA GLY A 92 1.80 5.20 -12.34
C GLY A 92 2.09 4.00 -11.42
N CYS A 93 3.25 4.00 -10.76
CA CYS A 93 3.67 2.91 -9.88
C CYS A 93 3.58 3.32 -8.41
N ILE A 94 3.20 2.39 -7.55
CA ILE A 94 3.24 2.58 -6.10
C ILE A 94 4.69 2.86 -5.69
N PRO A 95 4.95 3.89 -4.87
CA PRO A 95 6.30 4.15 -4.37
C PRO A 95 6.87 2.96 -3.61
N THR A 96 8.19 2.78 -3.66
CA THR A 96 8.89 1.66 -3.03
C THR A 96 8.53 1.48 -1.56
N TYR A 97 8.18 0.27 -1.19
CA TYR A 97 7.93 -0.09 0.20
C TYR A 97 9.22 0.00 1.00
N ARG A 98 9.11 0.54 2.21
CA ARG A 98 10.24 0.65 3.14
C ARG A 98 9.95 -0.12 4.41
N MET A 99 11.02 -0.63 5.03
CA MET A 99 10.97 -1.39 6.28
C MET A 99 10.26 -0.65 7.43
N ASN A 100 10.40 0.65 7.49
CA ASN A 100 9.82 1.51 8.53
C ASN A 100 8.35 1.84 8.32
N SER A 101 7.62 0.96 7.64
CA SER A 101 6.17 0.90 7.52
C SER A 101 5.47 2.24 7.48
N ALA A 102 5.82 3.02 6.54
CA ALA A 102 5.10 4.23 6.38
C ALA A 102 3.75 4.00 5.72
N PHE A 103 2.96 4.98 5.89
CA PHE A 103 1.57 5.01 5.51
C PHE A 103 1.47 5.38 4.03
N PHE A 104 1.03 4.45 3.21
CA PHE A 104 0.60 4.71 1.84
C PHE A 104 -0.87 5.09 1.88
N TRP A 105 -1.21 6.23 1.31
CA TRP A 105 -2.54 6.81 1.40
C TRP A 105 -3.14 7.04 0.02
N TYR A 106 -4.41 6.66 -0.14
CA TYR A 106 -5.23 6.94 -1.31
C TYR A 106 -6.11 8.16 -1.05
N PRO A 107 -5.81 9.33 -1.64
CA PRO A 107 -6.63 10.53 -1.45
C PRO A 107 -8.07 10.39 -1.95
N ALA A 108 -8.28 9.65 -3.04
CA ALA A 108 -9.59 9.45 -3.65
C ALA A 108 -10.55 8.62 -2.76
N PHE A 109 -10.01 7.68 -2.01
CA PHE A 109 -10.80 6.78 -1.16
C PHE A 109 -10.70 7.10 0.33
N GLU A 110 -9.91 8.10 0.70
CA GLU A 110 -9.61 8.46 2.09
C GLU A 110 -9.23 7.27 2.97
N ARG A 111 -8.40 6.37 2.43
CA ARG A 111 -7.93 5.16 3.11
C ARG A 111 -6.43 4.90 2.87
N TRP A 112 -5.85 4.05 3.70
CA TRP A 112 -4.46 3.59 3.49
C TRP A 112 -4.41 2.27 2.72
N LEU A 113 -3.25 1.96 2.17
CA LEU A 113 -2.96 0.68 1.55
C LEU A 113 -2.71 -0.37 2.64
N THR A 114 -3.57 -1.38 2.71
CA THR A 114 -3.42 -2.47 3.67
C THR A 114 -2.20 -3.33 3.35
N TRP A 115 -1.80 -4.18 4.28
CA TRP A 115 -0.67 -5.09 4.05
C TRP A 115 -0.99 -6.15 2.98
N GLN A 116 -2.23 -6.59 2.88
CA GLN A 116 -2.65 -7.53 1.83
C GLN A 116 -2.60 -6.86 0.45
N GLU A 117 -3.16 -5.67 0.32
CA GLU A 117 -3.06 -4.89 -0.92
C GLU A 117 -1.58 -4.65 -1.32
N LYS A 118 -0.69 -4.46 -0.35
CA LYS A 118 0.75 -4.37 -0.62
C LYS A 118 1.33 -5.69 -1.14
N LEU A 119 0.96 -6.83 -0.55
CA LEU A 119 1.37 -8.14 -1.06
C LEU A 119 0.86 -8.39 -2.47
N CYS A 120 -0.42 -8.09 -2.73
CA CYS A 120 -0.98 -8.17 -4.08
C CYS A 120 -0.21 -7.31 -5.08
N SER A 121 0.12 -6.07 -4.72
CA SER A 121 0.89 -5.18 -5.58
C SER A 121 2.33 -5.65 -5.82
N MET A 122 2.85 -6.53 -4.98
CA MET A 122 4.13 -7.23 -5.16
C MET A 122 3.98 -8.54 -5.93
N GLY A 123 2.77 -8.88 -6.41
CA GLY A 123 2.50 -10.06 -7.22
C GLY A 123 2.27 -11.33 -6.41
N TYR A 124 2.04 -11.24 -5.10
CA TYR A 124 1.71 -12.45 -4.31
C TYR A 124 0.23 -12.79 -4.46
N PRO A 125 -0.11 -14.03 -4.88
CA PRO A 125 -1.48 -14.47 -5.12
C PRO A 125 -2.16 -14.84 -3.79
N ILE A 126 -2.57 -13.84 -3.04
CA ILE A 126 -3.22 -14.02 -1.73
C ILE A 126 -4.75 -14.08 -1.82
N TYR A 127 -5.34 -13.82 -3.00
CA TYR A 127 -6.78 -13.94 -3.25
C TYR A 127 -7.05 -14.99 -4.33
N PRO A 128 -8.19 -15.69 -4.27
CA PRO A 128 -8.56 -16.73 -5.24
C PRO A 128 -8.54 -16.22 -6.68
N GLU A 129 -9.04 -15.01 -6.93
CA GLU A 129 -9.12 -14.42 -8.26
C GLU A 129 -7.71 -14.15 -8.83
N LEU A 130 -6.83 -13.61 -8.00
CA LEU A 130 -5.44 -13.35 -8.40
C LEU A 130 -4.67 -14.65 -8.60
N ALA A 131 -4.84 -15.62 -7.70
CA ALA A 131 -4.24 -16.95 -7.82
C ALA A 131 -4.68 -17.67 -9.10
N SER A 132 -5.98 -17.61 -9.40
CA SER A 132 -6.53 -18.18 -10.65
C SER A 132 -5.98 -17.47 -11.89
N ALA A 133 -5.95 -16.14 -11.90
CA ALA A 133 -5.40 -15.36 -13.01
C ALA A 133 -3.91 -15.64 -13.25
N MET A 134 -3.14 -15.85 -12.19
CA MET A 134 -1.72 -16.17 -12.24
C MET A 134 -1.45 -17.66 -12.45
N ARG A 135 -2.46 -18.52 -12.38
CA ARG A 135 -2.34 -20.00 -12.37
C ARG A 135 -1.37 -20.50 -11.29
N MET A 136 -1.44 -19.90 -10.12
CA MET A 136 -0.60 -20.20 -8.97
C MET A 136 -1.46 -20.61 -7.78
N PRO A 137 -0.93 -21.42 -6.85
CA PRO A 137 -1.62 -21.69 -5.60
C PRO A 137 -1.77 -20.41 -4.78
N ILE A 138 -2.84 -20.34 -4.00
CA ILE A 138 -3.03 -19.25 -3.04
C ILE A 138 -1.88 -19.29 -2.01
N VAL A 139 -1.26 -18.14 -1.78
CA VAL A 139 -0.28 -18.00 -0.71
C VAL A 139 -1.01 -17.78 0.59
N ASP A 140 -0.97 -18.77 1.48
CA ASP A 140 -1.49 -18.62 2.82
C ASP A 140 -0.57 -17.67 3.61
N VAL A 141 -1.13 -16.54 4.00
CA VAL A 141 -0.40 -15.52 4.74
C VAL A 141 -0.87 -15.56 6.19
N PRO A 142 0.02 -15.93 7.12
CA PRO A 142 -0.35 -16.00 8.53
C PRO A 142 -0.86 -14.63 9.02
N SER A 143 -1.81 -14.69 9.92
CA SER A 143 -2.51 -13.53 10.48
C SER A 143 -1.57 -12.36 10.83
N ILE A 144 -2.10 -11.18 10.61
CA ILE A 144 -1.46 -9.87 10.73
C ILE A 144 -0.62 -9.76 12.00
N GLY A 145 0.67 -9.63 11.82
CA GLY A 145 1.58 -9.29 12.91
C GLY A 145 2.43 -8.06 12.58
N PRO A 146 2.93 -7.36 13.59
CA PRO A 146 3.82 -6.20 13.40
C PRO A 146 5.06 -6.51 12.55
N ARG A 147 5.46 -7.77 12.49
CA ARG A 147 6.60 -8.25 11.69
C ARG A 147 6.30 -8.26 10.18
N MET A 148 5.03 -8.32 9.77
CA MET A 148 4.69 -8.37 8.34
C MET A 148 5.05 -7.07 7.62
N GLN A 149 4.89 -5.92 8.27
CA GLN A 149 5.27 -4.64 7.67
C GLN A 149 6.77 -4.52 7.39
N SER A 150 7.62 -5.05 8.29
CA SER A 150 9.07 -5.05 8.06
C SER A 150 9.46 -6.03 6.95
N ARG A 151 8.76 -7.16 6.81
CA ARG A 151 8.98 -8.13 5.75
C ARG A 151 8.61 -7.57 4.37
N LEU A 152 7.53 -6.81 4.26
CA LEU A 152 7.12 -6.15 3.01
C LEU A 152 8.19 -5.16 2.51
N GLY A 153 8.81 -4.40 3.40
CA GLY A 153 9.88 -3.47 3.02
C GLY A 153 11.17 -4.15 2.53
N ASN A 154 11.37 -5.41 2.89
CA ASN A 154 12.49 -6.24 2.45
C ASN A 154 12.09 -7.24 1.34
N GLY A 155 10.80 -7.30 1.00
CA GLY A 155 10.29 -8.22 -0.01
C GLY A 155 10.66 -7.78 -1.42
N MET A 156 10.86 -8.76 -2.29
CA MET A 156 10.99 -8.54 -3.73
C MET A 156 9.64 -8.79 -4.40
N HIS A 157 9.40 -8.12 -5.51
CA HIS A 157 8.26 -8.43 -6.36
C HIS A 157 8.37 -9.89 -6.84
N LEU A 158 7.32 -10.70 -6.65
CA LEU A 158 7.37 -12.15 -6.89
C LEU A 158 7.83 -12.48 -8.31
N THR A 159 7.27 -11.81 -9.31
CA THR A 159 7.65 -12.05 -10.72
C THR A 159 9.12 -11.72 -10.98
N GLN A 160 9.63 -10.62 -10.40
CA GLN A 160 11.05 -10.25 -10.56
C GLN A 160 11.98 -11.25 -9.89
N ALA A 161 11.63 -11.70 -8.68
CA ALA A 161 12.38 -12.74 -7.99
C ALA A 161 12.39 -14.06 -8.79
N THR A 162 11.25 -14.46 -9.33
CA THR A 162 11.14 -15.67 -10.16
C THR A 162 12.01 -15.58 -11.41
N VAL A 163 11.95 -14.47 -12.13
CA VAL A 163 12.81 -14.27 -13.32
C VAL A 163 14.29 -14.32 -12.96
N ALA A 164 14.70 -13.63 -11.90
CA ALA A 164 16.09 -13.65 -11.44
C ALA A 164 16.57 -15.05 -11.06
N LEU A 165 15.71 -15.83 -10.39
CA LEU A 165 16.01 -17.23 -10.05
C LEU A 165 16.12 -18.11 -11.29
N LEU A 166 15.20 -18.00 -12.26
CA LEU A 166 15.25 -18.76 -13.49
C LEU A 166 16.52 -18.48 -14.30
N VAL A 167 16.88 -17.21 -14.43
CA VAL A 167 18.14 -16.82 -15.10
C VAL A 167 19.33 -17.36 -14.34
N GLY A 168 19.37 -17.24 -13.03
CA GLY A 168 20.45 -17.79 -12.19
C GLY A 168 20.60 -19.29 -12.35
N LEU A 169 19.50 -20.04 -12.32
CA LEU A 169 19.51 -21.50 -12.50
C LEU A 169 19.95 -21.89 -13.92
N ALA A 170 19.53 -21.17 -14.95
CA ALA A 170 19.97 -21.40 -16.33
C ALA A 170 21.49 -21.20 -16.49
N CYS A 171 22.04 -20.18 -15.83
CA CYS A 171 23.49 -19.93 -15.85
C CYS A 171 24.31 -21.00 -15.12
N VAL A 172 23.77 -21.57 -14.05
CA VAL A 172 24.45 -22.64 -13.28
C VAL A 172 24.44 -23.98 -14.03
N GLN A 173 23.40 -24.26 -14.79
CA GLN A 173 23.33 -25.49 -15.60
C GLN A 173 24.26 -25.48 -16.83
N ALA A 174 24.71 -24.30 -17.26
CA ALA A 174 25.59 -24.14 -18.41
C ALA A 174 27.10 -24.18 -18.06
N ALA A 175 27.43 -24.30 -16.79
CA ALA A 175 28.80 -24.45 -16.27
C ALA A 175 29.12 -25.91 -15.92
#